data_ee47bd014bed9a6a5fbe6c2854321480
#
_entry.id   ee47bd014bed9a6a5fbe6c2854321480
#
_cell.length_a   1.000
_cell.length_b   1.000
_cell.length_c   1.000
_cell.angle_alpha   90.00
_cell.angle_beta   90.00
_cell.angle_gamma   90.00
#
_symmetry.space_group_name_H-M   'P 1'
#
loop_
_entity.id
_entity.type
_entity.pdbx_description
1 polymer ?
#
loop_
_entity_poly.entity_id
_entity_poly.type
_entity_poly.pdbx_seq_one_letter_code
_entity_poly.pdbx_strand_id
1 'polypeptide(L)'
;LVHLESDWHIVPQRIYAQPFETSLNAPGFSISLLNLSGVAKETKIEASTLYTLLDRDTNAPAWPRNSYGQARPDDPTQTGAGASASAHTVTSFGPKLDEGVLESALRSACEAAVAAEPDITRWDIVMGDGDCGEAVEGMCKGVLAQLSSGLISRHNGALLPILDDIESGIEEIGGTLGAIISIMLASWTADLKNMYRANKTLTFDSSVAGAAAGRALKKLESYTPARVGGRTVMDTLIPFCETLERTADLGEAVGEAVKGADMTEGMAAVYGRATYVGDKLSANDVPRDPGAYAASVFLQGLCKGLEGKL
;
A
#
# COMPACT_ATOMS: atom_id res chain seq x y z
N LEU A 1 3.60 -29.35 -14.19
CA LEU A 1 3.33 -29.82 -15.55
C LEU A 1 3.24 -31.33 -15.60
N VAL A 2 4.26 -32.07 -15.10
CA VAL A 2 4.27 -33.54 -15.13
C VAL A 2 2.96 -34.14 -14.61
N HIS A 3 2.44 -33.68 -13.49
CA HIS A 3 1.16 -34.17 -12.95
C HIS A 3 -0.07 -33.82 -13.80
N LEU A 4 -0.08 -32.69 -14.51
CA LEU A 4 -1.17 -32.37 -15.43
C LEU A 4 -1.19 -33.33 -16.61
N GLU A 5 -0.02 -33.68 -17.13
CA GLU A 5 0.09 -34.61 -18.27
C GLU A 5 -0.10 -36.07 -17.83
N SER A 6 0.54 -36.50 -16.73
CA SER A 6 0.52 -37.90 -16.29
C SER A 6 -0.82 -38.31 -15.66
N ASP A 7 -1.35 -37.47 -14.79
CA ASP A 7 -2.47 -37.85 -13.93
C ASP A 7 -3.82 -37.39 -14.50
N TRP A 8 -3.80 -36.26 -15.24
CA TRP A 8 -5.01 -35.63 -15.78
C TRP A 8 -5.10 -35.62 -17.29
N HIS A 9 -4.06 -36.08 -18.01
CA HIS A 9 -3.95 -36.04 -19.47
C HIS A 9 -4.19 -34.67 -20.09
N ILE A 10 -3.81 -33.60 -19.34
CA ILE A 10 -3.92 -32.21 -19.80
C ILE A 10 -2.56 -31.76 -20.30
N VAL A 11 -2.47 -31.50 -21.62
CA VAL A 11 -1.27 -30.97 -22.25
C VAL A 11 -1.45 -29.45 -22.45
N PRO A 12 -0.75 -28.62 -21.69
CA PRO A 12 -0.84 -27.18 -21.84
C PRO A 12 -0.30 -26.74 -23.20
N GLN A 13 -1.07 -25.96 -23.93
CA GLN A 13 -0.67 -25.43 -25.25
C GLN A 13 0.11 -24.12 -25.14
N ARG A 14 -0.06 -23.41 -24.04
CA ARG A 14 0.62 -22.15 -23.72
C ARG A 14 0.90 -22.11 -22.23
N ILE A 15 2.04 -21.56 -21.87
CA ILE A 15 2.43 -21.31 -20.49
C ILE A 15 2.97 -19.89 -20.38
N TYR A 16 2.34 -19.11 -19.51
CA TYR A 16 2.77 -17.76 -19.18
C TYR A 16 3.16 -17.74 -17.71
N ALA A 17 4.40 -17.44 -17.41
CA ALA A 17 4.94 -17.43 -16.05
C ALA A 17 5.65 -16.10 -15.78
N GLN A 18 5.02 -15.27 -14.99
CA GLN A 18 5.52 -13.95 -14.59
C GLN A 18 4.85 -13.50 -13.29
N PRO A 19 5.31 -12.44 -12.64
CA PRO A 19 4.61 -11.84 -11.52
C PRO A 19 3.36 -11.10 -12.00
N PHE A 20 2.25 -11.84 -12.16
CA PHE A 20 0.96 -11.28 -12.55
C PHE A 20 0.21 -10.65 -11.39
N GLU A 21 0.54 -11.02 -10.17
CA GLU A 21 -0.10 -10.52 -8.96
C GLU A 21 0.64 -9.29 -8.45
N THR A 22 -0.12 -8.39 -7.86
CA THR A 22 0.39 -7.09 -7.40
C THR A 22 0.87 -7.11 -5.95
N SER A 23 0.81 -8.28 -5.27
CA SER A 23 1.33 -8.42 -3.92
C SER A 23 2.85 -8.27 -3.93
N LEU A 24 3.33 -7.23 -3.27
CA LEU A 24 4.74 -7.03 -3.04
C LEU A 24 5.24 -8.14 -2.11
N ASN A 25 6.28 -8.86 -2.52
CA ASN A 25 7.00 -9.83 -1.68
C ASN A 25 6.15 -10.90 -0.95
N ALA A 26 4.95 -11.22 -1.42
CA ALA A 26 4.16 -12.31 -0.84
C ALA A 26 4.76 -13.67 -1.21
N PRO A 27 5.07 -14.56 -0.24
CA PRO A 27 5.59 -15.90 -0.52
C PRO A 27 4.46 -16.81 -1.02
N GLY A 28 4.18 -16.77 -2.31
CA GLY A 28 3.13 -17.58 -2.90
C GLY A 28 3.16 -17.58 -4.41
N PHE A 29 2.35 -18.44 -5.00
CA PHE A 29 2.10 -18.47 -6.44
C PHE A 29 0.69 -18.97 -6.73
N SER A 30 0.12 -18.50 -7.83
CA SER A 30 -1.14 -18.97 -8.37
C SER A 30 -0.94 -19.74 -9.67
N ILE A 31 -1.68 -20.82 -9.84
CA ILE A 31 -1.76 -21.54 -11.10
C ILE A 31 -3.19 -21.43 -11.63
N SER A 32 -3.33 -20.76 -12.77
CA SER A 32 -4.62 -20.64 -13.45
C SER A 32 -4.62 -21.51 -14.72
N LEU A 33 -5.68 -22.27 -14.91
CA LEU A 33 -5.89 -23.08 -16.10
C LEU A 33 -7.06 -22.50 -16.89
N LEU A 34 -6.82 -22.13 -18.13
CA LEU A 34 -7.85 -21.63 -19.03
C LEU A 34 -8.15 -22.67 -20.11
N ASN A 35 -9.40 -23.16 -20.17
CA ASN A 35 -9.87 -24.03 -21.23
C ASN A 35 -10.22 -23.20 -22.47
N LEU A 36 -9.25 -23.01 -23.37
CA LEU A 36 -9.46 -22.24 -24.59
C LEU A 36 -10.50 -22.85 -25.54
N SER A 37 -10.65 -24.17 -25.56
CA SER A 37 -11.69 -24.81 -26.36
C SER A 37 -13.10 -24.47 -25.84
N GLY A 38 -13.26 -24.38 -24.52
CA GLY A 38 -14.49 -23.91 -23.88
C GLY A 38 -14.79 -22.45 -24.22
N VAL A 39 -13.78 -21.58 -24.09
CA VAL A 39 -13.90 -20.15 -24.43
C VAL A 39 -14.26 -19.98 -25.92
N ALA A 40 -13.59 -20.70 -26.82
CA ALA A 40 -13.88 -20.64 -28.27
C ALA A 40 -15.33 -21.02 -28.58
N LYS A 41 -15.83 -22.08 -27.93
CA LYS A 41 -17.22 -22.53 -28.09
C LYS A 41 -18.24 -21.51 -27.58
N GLU A 42 -18.00 -20.89 -26.44
CA GLU A 42 -18.92 -19.90 -25.85
C GLU A 42 -18.91 -18.58 -26.61
N THR A 43 -17.72 -18.09 -26.95
CA THR A 43 -17.55 -16.79 -27.64
C THR A 43 -17.75 -16.86 -29.13
N LYS A 44 -17.80 -18.06 -29.74
CA LYS A 44 -17.78 -18.30 -31.19
C LYS A 44 -16.56 -17.71 -31.89
N ILE A 45 -15.46 -17.55 -31.18
CA ILE A 45 -14.16 -17.11 -31.71
C ILE A 45 -13.31 -18.36 -31.95
N GLU A 46 -12.73 -18.47 -33.15
CA GLU A 46 -11.84 -19.57 -33.48
C GLU A 46 -10.65 -19.66 -32.50
N ALA A 47 -10.31 -20.87 -32.04
CA ALA A 47 -9.21 -21.08 -31.11
C ALA A 47 -7.87 -20.53 -31.60
N SER A 48 -7.61 -20.59 -32.91
CA SER A 48 -6.44 -20.02 -33.57
C SER A 48 -6.36 -18.50 -33.38
N THR A 49 -7.49 -17.81 -33.42
CA THR A 49 -7.57 -16.37 -33.14
C THR A 49 -7.25 -16.07 -31.67
N LEU A 50 -7.77 -16.88 -30.72
CA LEU A 50 -7.45 -16.73 -29.30
C LEU A 50 -5.96 -16.93 -29.04
N TYR A 51 -5.32 -17.94 -29.64
CA TYR A 51 -3.87 -18.10 -29.55
C TYR A 51 -3.11 -16.90 -30.11
N THR A 52 -3.52 -16.38 -31.27
CA THR A 52 -2.88 -15.19 -31.88
C THR A 52 -2.99 -13.97 -30.95
N LEU A 53 -4.11 -13.79 -30.29
CA LEU A 53 -4.31 -12.69 -29.35
C LEU A 53 -3.45 -12.86 -28.08
N LEU A 54 -3.37 -14.07 -27.55
CA LEU A 54 -2.55 -14.38 -26.36
C LEU A 54 -1.05 -14.24 -26.61
N ASP A 55 -0.60 -14.64 -27.82
CA ASP A 55 0.81 -14.60 -28.22
C ASP A 55 1.22 -13.23 -28.79
N ARG A 56 0.32 -12.27 -28.87
CA ARG A 56 0.59 -10.96 -29.45
C ARG A 56 1.63 -10.20 -28.61
N ASP A 57 2.61 -9.60 -29.29
CA ASP A 57 3.55 -8.69 -28.64
C ASP A 57 2.81 -7.51 -27.99
N THR A 58 3.15 -7.22 -26.78
CA THR A 58 2.59 -6.12 -26.00
C THR A 58 3.69 -5.42 -25.19
N ASN A 59 3.49 -4.15 -24.91
CA ASN A 59 4.34 -3.38 -24.03
C ASN A 59 3.97 -3.54 -22.54
N ALA A 60 2.98 -4.38 -22.22
CA ALA A 60 2.63 -4.66 -20.82
C ALA A 60 3.76 -5.47 -20.15
N PRO A 61 4.45 -4.93 -19.14
CA PRO A 61 5.64 -5.58 -18.57
C PRO A 61 5.32 -6.91 -17.86
N ALA A 62 4.08 -7.07 -17.40
CA ALA A 62 3.62 -8.28 -16.72
C ALA A 62 3.07 -9.34 -17.68
N TRP A 63 2.94 -9.09 -18.99
CA TRP A 63 2.48 -10.08 -19.95
C TRP A 63 3.67 -10.65 -20.72
N PRO A 64 4.16 -11.87 -20.37
CA PRO A 64 5.35 -12.45 -20.98
C PRO A 64 5.05 -13.06 -22.34
N ARG A 65 6.10 -13.26 -23.11
CA ARG A 65 6.01 -14.15 -24.27
C ARG A 65 5.77 -15.60 -23.82
N ASN A 66 5.03 -16.35 -24.61
CA ASN A 66 4.84 -17.78 -24.37
C ASN A 66 6.21 -18.48 -24.29
N SER A 67 6.47 -19.15 -23.17
CA SER A 67 7.73 -19.85 -22.92
C SER A 67 7.65 -21.38 -23.09
N TYR A 68 6.47 -21.90 -23.46
CA TYR A 68 6.31 -23.35 -23.63
C TYR A 68 7.00 -23.83 -24.92
N GLY A 69 7.90 -24.80 -24.77
CA GLY A 69 8.63 -25.39 -25.90
C GLY A 69 9.78 -24.54 -26.46
N GLN A 70 10.04 -23.37 -25.91
CA GLN A 70 11.23 -22.57 -26.29
C GLN A 70 12.30 -22.75 -25.20
N ALA A 71 13.51 -23.16 -25.62
CA ALA A 71 14.68 -23.00 -24.77
C ALA A 71 14.83 -21.50 -24.51
N ARG A 72 14.80 -21.11 -23.24
CA ARG A 72 15.14 -19.73 -22.85
C ARG A 72 16.54 -19.44 -23.36
N PRO A 73 16.78 -18.39 -24.16
CA PRO A 73 18.12 -17.86 -24.25
C PRO A 73 18.54 -17.52 -22.82
N ASP A 74 19.73 -17.90 -22.42
CA ASP A 74 20.30 -17.48 -21.15
C ASP A 74 20.25 -15.95 -21.10
N ASP A 75 19.24 -15.40 -20.43
CA ASP A 75 19.15 -13.98 -20.18
C ASP A 75 20.10 -13.68 -19.02
N PRO A 76 21.24 -13.05 -19.29
CA PRO A 76 22.22 -12.76 -18.26
C PRO A 76 21.69 -11.79 -17.18
N THR A 77 20.48 -11.22 -17.38
CA THR A 77 19.82 -10.37 -16.40
C THR A 77 18.99 -11.18 -15.39
N GLN A 78 18.78 -12.48 -15.63
CA GLN A 78 18.05 -13.38 -14.73
C GLN A 78 18.97 -14.26 -13.86
N THR A 79 20.26 -14.05 -13.84
CA THR A 79 21.01 -14.46 -12.66
C THR A 79 20.44 -13.66 -11.51
N GLY A 80 19.63 -14.34 -10.67
CA GLY A 80 19.12 -13.79 -9.42
C GLY A 80 20.24 -13.37 -8.48
N ALA A 81 20.92 -12.31 -8.85
CA ALA A 81 21.36 -11.37 -7.87
C ALA A 81 20.04 -10.86 -7.29
N GLY A 82 19.60 -11.49 -6.20
CA GLY A 82 18.72 -10.80 -5.27
C GLY A 82 19.29 -9.41 -5.21
N ALA A 83 18.47 -8.40 -5.47
CA ALA A 83 18.89 -7.04 -5.30
C ALA A 83 19.61 -7.06 -3.96
N SER A 84 20.94 -7.07 -4.02
CA SER A 84 21.77 -6.80 -2.87
C SER A 84 21.19 -5.51 -2.40
N ALA A 85 20.51 -5.54 -1.25
CA ALA A 85 20.13 -4.34 -0.58
C ALA A 85 21.36 -3.47 -0.68
N SER A 86 21.32 -2.50 -1.59
CA SER A 86 22.41 -1.54 -1.74
C SER A 86 22.55 -1.06 -0.32
N ALA A 87 23.68 -1.35 0.32
CA ALA A 87 23.97 -0.84 1.63
C ALA A 87 23.74 0.67 1.49
N HIS A 88 22.55 1.11 1.90
CA HIS A 88 22.23 2.52 1.95
C HIS A 88 23.28 3.07 2.88
N THR A 89 24.28 3.71 2.31
CA THR A 89 25.21 4.49 3.08
C THR A 89 24.32 5.41 3.89
N VAL A 90 24.27 5.17 5.20
CA VAL A 90 23.50 5.98 6.16
C VAL A 90 24.16 7.35 6.13
N THR A 91 23.79 8.14 5.14
CA THR A 91 24.08 9.56 5.14
C THR A 91 23.13 10.12 6.19
N SER A 92 23.67 10.60 7.31
CA SER A 92 22.95 11.36 8.34
C SER A 92 22.48 12.70 7.79
N PHE A 93 21.69 12.61 6.72
CA PHE A 93 21.18 13.70 5.94
C PHE A 93 19.72 13.92 6.29
N GLY A 94 19.36 15.17 6.54
CA GLY A 94 17.98 15.54 6.90
C GLY A 94 17.87 16.14 8.31
N PRO A 95 16.66 16.50 8.71
CA PRO A 95 16.42 17.10 10.01
C PRO A 95 16.59 16.07 11.12
N LYS A 96 17.16 16.54 12.22
CA LYS A 96 17.15 15.81 13.49
C LYS A 96 16.02 16.35 14.35
N LEU A 97 15.21 15.45 14.83
CA LEU A 97 14.11 15.75 15.76
C LEU A 97 14.44 15.15 17.14
N ASP A 98 13.75 15.63 18.15
CA ASP A 98 13.86 15.07 19.49
C ASP A 98 13.45 13.58 19.47
N GLU A 99 14.33 12.72 20.01
CA GLU A 99 14.13 11.27 19.98
C GLU A 99 12.88 10.85 20.76
N GLY A 100 12.63 11.49 21.91
CA GLY A 100 11.46 11.18 22.73
C GLY A 100 10.15 11.64 22.08
N VAL A 101 10.17 12.73 21.32
CA VAL A 101 9.03 13.21 20.55
C VAL A 101 8.72 12.24 19.42
N LEU A 102 9.72 11.85 18.63
CA LEU A 102 9.55 10.88 17.54
C LEU A 102 9.02 9.53 18.04
N GLU A 103 9.64 9.00 19.12
CA GLU A 103 9.20 7.73 19.69
C GLU A 103 7.77 7.80 20.19
N SER A 104 7.43 8.86 20.92
CA SER A 104 6.08 9.06 21.45
C SER A 104 5.03 9.16 20.33
N ALA A 105 5.34 9.90 19.27
CA ALA A 105 4.43 10.08 18.14
C ALA A 105 4.16 8.76 17.42
N LEU A 106 5.22 8.04 17.02
CA LEU A 106 5.08 6.78 16.30
C LEU A 106 4.45 5.69 17.16
N ARG A 107 4.85 5.59 18.44
CA ARG A 107 4.30 4.62 19.39
C ARG A 107 2.81 4.85 19.59
N SER A 108 2.40 6.09 19.91
CA SER A 108 0.99 6.43 20.12
C SER A 108 0.13 6.18 18.88
N ALA A 109 0.66 6.47 17.69
CA ALA A 109 -0.02 6.19 16.43
C ALA A 109 -0.26 4.69 16.21
N CYS A 110 0.80 3.88 16.37
CA CYS A 110 0.73 2.44 16.18
C CYS A 110 -0.13 1.75 17.24
N GLU A 111 -0.01 2.15 18.53
CA GLU A 111 -0.83 1.58 19.61
C GLU A 111 -2.32 1.89 19.42
N ALA A 112 -2.66 3.09 18.94
CA ALA A 112 -4.04 3.45 18.65
C ALA A 112 -4.61 2.60 17.50
N ALA A 113 -3.84 2.38 16.43
CA ALA A 113 -4.25 1.55 15.30
C ALA A 113 -4.39 0.06 15.69
N VAL A 114 -3.47 -0.48 16.49
CA VAL A 114 -3.56 -1.85 17.04
C VAL A 114 -4.80 -2.01 17.92
N ALA A 115 -5.10 -1.02 18.77
CA ALA A 115 -6.30 -1.07 19.62
C ALA A 115 -7.61 -1.04 18.81
N ALA A 116 -7.59 -0.49 17.60
CA ALA A 116 -8.74 -0.41 16.71
C ALA A 116 -8.94 -1.66 15.84
N GLU A 117 -7.97 -2.61 15.82
CA GLU A 117 -7.99 -3.81 14.99
C GLU A 117 -9.31 -4.57 15.04
N PRO A 118 -9.92 -4.87 16.23
CA PRO A 118 -11.15 -5.66 16.29
C PRO A 118 -12.35 -5.01 15.58
N ASP A 119 -12.42 -3.68 15.58
CA ASP A 119 -13.47 -2.95 14.88
C ASP A 119 -13.20 -2.94 13.37
N ILE A 120 -11.94 -2.73 12.96
CA ILE A 120 -11.53 -2.74 11.56
C ILE A 120 -11.84 -4.09 10.93
N THR A 121 -11.41 -5.19 11.56
CA THR A 121 -11.68 -6.57 11.10
C THR A 121 -13.18 -6.85 11.04
N ARG A 122 -13.95 -6.47 12.08
CA ARG A 122 -15.39 -6.66 12.10
C ARG A 122 -16.10 -5.98 10.93
N TRP A 123 -15.70 -4.76 10.59
CA TRP A 123 -16.30 -4.01 9.48
C TRP A 123 -15.84 -4.54 8.13
N ASP A 124 -14.61 -5.00 8.04
CA ASP A 124 -14.11 -5.60 6.82
C ASP A 124 -14.75 -6.97 6.53
N ILE A 125 -15.05 -7.78 7.54
CA ILE A 125 -15.84 -9.03 7.37
C ILE A 125 -17.22 -8.74 6.77
N VAL A 126 -17.84 -7.61 7.10
CA VAL A 126 -19.14 -7.23 6.54
C VAL A 126 -19.04 -6.82 5.07
N MET A 127 -17.96 -6.15 4.67
CA MET A 127 -17.83 -5.48 3.37
C MET A 127 -16.72 -6.04 2.48
N GLY A 128 -15.88 -6.91 2.99
CA GLY A 128 -14.69 -7.43 2.30
C GLY A 128 -14.39 -8.86 2.67
N ASP A 129 -13.12 -9.15 2.84
CA ASP A 129 -12.58 -10.49 3.17
C ASP A 129 -12.07 -10.60 4.62
N GLY A 130 -12.11 -9.53 5.38
CA GLY A 130 -11.84 -9.52 6.82
C GLY A 130 -10.36 -9.47 7.20
N ASP A 131 -9.46 -9.15 6.27
CA ASP A 131 -8.01 -9.16 6.50
C ASP A 131 -7.40 -7.76 6.79
N CYS A 132 -8.19 -6.69 6.61
CA CYS A 132 -7.72 -5.32 6.75
C CYS A 132 -7.20 -5.01 8.16
N GLY A 133 -7.90 -5.50 9.21
CA GLY A 133 -7.47 -5.27 10.59
C GLY A 133 -6.16 -5.97 10.92
N GLU A 134 -6.01 -7.24 10.53
CA GLU A 134 -4.77 -8.01 10.70
C GLU A 134 -3.60 -7.35 9.96
N ALA A 135 -3.82 -6.84 8.75
CA ALA A 135 -2.81 -6.13 7.99
C ALA A 135 -2.35 -4.85 8.69
N VAL A 136 -3.29 -4.03 9.19
CA VAL A 136 -3.00 -2.81 9.97
C VAL A 136 -2.26 -3.14 11.27
N GLU A 137 -2.71 -4.14 11.98
CA GLU A 137 -2.07 -4.60 13.22
C GLU A 137 -0.63 -5.06 12.94
N GLY A 138 -0.43 -5.86 11.88
CA GLY A 138 0.90 -6.35 11.46
C GLY A 138 1.86 -5.20 11.15
N MET A 139 1.42 -4.20 10.37
CA MET A 139 2.20 -2.99 10.10
C MET A 139 2.62 -2.28 11.39
N CYS A 140 1.66 -2.00 12.25
CA CYS A 140 1.91 -1.25 13.47
C CYS A 140 2.78 -2.03 14.47
N LYS A 141 2.58 -3.33 14.61
CA LYS A 141 3.45 -4.19 15.42
C LYS A 141 4.88 -4.24 14.89
N GLY A 142 5.05 -4.25 13.56
CA GLY A 142 6.37 -4.15 12.92
C GLY A 142 7.10 -2.87 13.31
N VAL A 143 6.43 -1.72 13.20
CA VAL A 143 7.00 -0.43 13.62
C VAL A 143 7.29 -0.40 15.13
N LEU A 144 6.39 -0.90 15.99
CA LEU A 144 6.59 -0.99 17.43
C LEU A 144 7.80 -1.88 17.78
N ALA A 145 8.01 -2.97 17.07
CA ALA A 145 9.18 -3.83 17.23
C ALA A 145 10.47 -3.09 16.85
N GLN A 146 10.48 -2.35 15.75
CA GLN A 146 11.60 -1.52 15.35
C GLN A 146 11.90 -0.42 16.39
N LEU A 147 10.89 0.27 16.91
CA LEU A 147 11.05 1.24 18.01
C LEU A 147 11.69 0.58 19.23
N SER A 148 11.19 -0.59 19.63
CA SER A 148 11.71 -1.34 20.78
C SER A 148 13.14 -1.85 20.57
N SER A 149 13.56 -2.05 19.32
CA SER A 149 14.95 -2.40 18.96
C SER A 149 15.88 -1.18 18.80
N GLY A 150 15.39 0.01 19.14
CA GLY A 150 16.18 1.25 19.12
C GLY A 150 16.24 1.93 17.76
N LEU A 151 15.19 1.87 16.96
CA LEU A 151 15.10 2.55 15.66
C LEU A 151 15.49 4.03 15.76
N ILE A 152 14.94 4.76 16.71
CA ILE A 152 15.16 6.21 16.85
C ILE A 152 16.60 6.51 17.26
N SER A 153 17.10 5.83 18.30
CA SER A 153 18.45 6.05 18.83
C SER A 153 19.55 5.62 17.86
N ARG A 154 19.33 4.55 17.09
CA ARG A 154 20.26 4.09 16.03
C ARG A 154 20.53 5.17 14.99
N HIS A 155 19.53 5.98 14.67
CA HIS A 155 19.63 7.10 13.75
C HIS A 155 19.84 8.46 14.43
N ASN A 156 19.97 8.48 15.77
CA ASN A 156 20.20 9.72 16.54
C ASN A 156 19.16 10.82 16.18
N GLY A 157 17.89 10.42 16.10
CA GLY A 157 16.76 11.30 15.77
C GLY A 157 16.71 11.81 14.32
N ALA A 158 17.54 11.28 13.41
CA ALA A 158 17.50 11.69 12.00
C ALA A 158 16.25 11.14 11.31
N LEU A 159 15.34 12.03 10.90
CA LEU A 159 14.01 11.68 10.40
C LEU A 159 14.07 10.79 9.14
N LEU A 160 14.87 11.17 8.14
CA LEU A 160 14.85 10.51 6.84
C LEU A 160 15.29 9.05 6.90
N PRO A 161 16.40 8.66 7.59
CA PRO A 161 16.75 7.25 7.75
C PRO A 161 15.73 6.45 8.56
N ILE A 162 15.05 7.09 9.54
CA ILE A 162 13.97 6.45 10.29
C ILE A 162 12.81 6.10 9.37
N LEU A 163 12.42 7.03 8.48
CA LEU A 163 11.37 6.80 7.49
C LEU A 163 11.75 5.70 6.49
N ASP A 164 13.01 5.64 6.05
CA ASP A 164 13.51 4.58 5.16
C ASP A 164 13.41 3.18 5.81
N ASP A 165 13.76 3.07 7.10
CA ASP A 165 13.64 1.81 7.84
C ASP A 165 12.17 1.40 8.03
N ILE A 166 11.27 2.36 8.32
CA ILE A 166 9.83 2.11 8.43
C ILE A 166 9.25 1.68 7.08
N GLU A 167 9.61 2.37 6.00
CA GLU A 167 9.17 2.05 4.64
C GLU A 167 9.54 0.61 4.27
N SER A 168 10.78 0.22 4.49
CA SER A 168 11.25 -1.15 4.23
C SER A 168 10.48 -2.22 5.02
N GLY A 169 10.03 -1.91 6.24
CA GLY A 169 9.20 -2.83 7.03
C GLY A 169 7.75 -2.92 6.55
N ILE A 170 7.22 -1.86 5.94
CA ILE A 170 5.84 -1.83 5.41
C ILE A 170 5.74 -2.55 4.06
N GLU A 171 6.79 -2.53 3.23
CA GLU A 171 6.80 -3.20 1.92
C GLU A 171 6.52 -4.71 2.00
N GLU A 172 6.75 -5.36 3.13
CA GLU A 172 6.47 -6.77 3.35
C GLU A 172 4.96 -7.07 3.54
N ILE A 173 4.13 -6.02 3.65
CA ILE A 173 2.72 -6.18 3.95
C ILE A 173 1.90 -6.06 2.67
N GLY A 174 1.17 -7.12 2.36
CA GLY A 174 0.33 -7.21 1.18
C GLY A 174 -0.96 -6.39 1.27
N GLY A 175 -1.78 -6.52 0.23
CA GLY A 175 -3.10 -5.91 0.14
C GLY A 175 -3.09 -4.47 -0.43
N THR A 176 -4.28 -3.99 -0.79
CA THR A 176 -4.45 -2.67 -1.41
C THR A 176 -4.09 -1.55 -0.44
N LEU A 177 -4.46 -1.68 0.84
CA LEU A 177 -4.15 -0.68 1.86
C LEU A 177 -2.65 -0.55 2.05
N GLY A 178 -1.92 -1.67 2.17
CA GLY A 178 -0.45 -1.68 2.26
C GLY A 178 0.19 -0.96 1.08
N ALA A 179 -0.25 -1.24 -0.15
CA ALA A 179 0.25 -0.57 -1.35
C ALA A 179 0.00 0.95 -1.35
N ILE A 180 -1.19 1.40 -0.96
CA ILE A 180 -1.52 2.83 -0.87
C ILE A 180 -0.64 3.53 0.17
N ILE A 181 -0.48 2.95 1.35
CA ILE A 181 0.35 3.51 2.43
C ILE A 181 1.82 3.53 2.02
N SER A 182 2.34 2.45 1.41
CA SER A 182 3.73 2.39 0.93
C SER A 182 4.01 3.45 -0.14
N ILE A 183 3.12 3.62 -1.14
CA ILE A 183 3.28 4.65 -2.17
C ILE A 183 3.23 6.07 -1.55
N MET A 184 2.32 6.28 -0.60
CA MET A 184 2.19 7.57 0.09
C MET A 184 3.45 7.90 0.89
N LEU A 185 3.93 6.95 1.71
CA LEU A 185 5.12 7.12 2.55
C LEU A 185 6.37 7.31 1.71
N ALA A 186 6.61 6.46 0.71
CA ALA A 186 7.74 6.56 -0.22
C ALA A 186 7.76 7.91 -0.95
N SER A 187 6.59 8.37 -1.42
CA SER A 187 6.46 9.64 -2.11
C SER A 187 6.75 10.81 -1.17
N TRP A 188 6.24 10.77 0.06
CA TRP A 188 6.47 11.78 1.08
C TRP A 188 7.95 11.84 1.50
N THR A 189 8.56 10.69 1.76
CA THR A 189 9.99 10.56 2.10
C THR A 189 10.88 11.06 0.98
N ALA A 190 10.59 10.68 -0.27
CA ALA A 190 11.35 11.15 -1.44
C ALA A 190 11.26 12.66 -1.62
N ASP A 191 10.08 13.25 -1.41
CA ASP A 191 9.90 14.68 -1.52
C ASP A 191 10.64 15.45 -0.41
N LEU A 192 10.56 14.99 0.82
CA LEU A 192 11.36 15.53 1.93
C LEU A 192 12.86 15.47 1.61
N LYS A 193 13.37 14.34 1.12
CA LYS A 193 14.76 14.22 0.68
C LYS A 193 15.15 15.28 -0.35
N ASN A 194 14.27 15.56 -1.33
CA ASN A 194 14.51 16.59 -2.35
C ASN A 194 14.51 18.01 -1.75
N MET A 195 13.59 18.30 -0.84
CA MET A 195 13.54 19.60 -0.14
C MET A 195 14.83 19.85 0.65
N TYR A 196 15.31 18.85 1.40
CA TYR A 196 16.56 18.98 2.18
C TYR A 196 17.82 18.98 1.33
N ARG A 197 17.82 18.33 0.17
CA ARG A 197 18.91 18.48 -0.81
C ARG A 197 18.99 19.88 -1.38
N ALA A 198 17.84 20.50 -1.64
CA ALA A 198 17.76 21.86 -2.15
C ALA A 198 18.09 22.91 -1.08
N ASN A 199 17.69 22.68 0.18
CA ASN A 199 17.96 23.58 1.30
C ASN A 199 18.36 22.80 2.55
N LYS A 200 19.66 22.71 2.82
CA LYS A 200 20.23 21.96 3.95
C LYS A 200 19.94 22.57 5.33
N THR A 201 19.49 23.80 5.37
CA THR A 201 19.15 24.54 6.62
C THR A 201 17.65 24.57 6.87
N LEU A 202 16.86 23.86 6.08
CA LEU A 202 15.42 23.80 6.24
C LEU A 202 15.07 23.19 7.60
N THR A 203 14.24 23.85 8.37
CA THR A 203 13.69 23.33 9.62
C THR A 203 12.47 22.46 9.31
N PHE A 204 12.36 21.28 9.94
CA PHE A 204 11.18 20.45 9.80
C PHE A 204 10.10 20.97 10.74
N ASP A 205 8.97 21.34 10.17
CA ASP A 205 7.75 21.77 10.86
C ASP A 205 6.51 21.29 10.09
N SER A 206 5.33 21.61 10.60
CA SER A 206 4.06 21.22 9.98
C SER A 206 3.89 21.79 8.56
N SER A 207 4.48 22.94 8.25
CA SER A 207 4.44 23.54 6.92
C SER A 207 5.25 22.70 5.92
N VAL A 208 6.46 22.29 6.29
CA VAL A 208 7.32 21.42 5.48
C VAL A 208 6.67 20.04 5.30
N ALA A 209 6.15 19.49 6.41
CA ALA A 209 5.44 18.21 6.38
C ALA A 209 4.21 18.26 5.47
N GLY A 210 3.40 19.30 5.56
CA GLY A 210 2.19 19.52 4.77
C GLY A 210 2.48 19.72 3.29
N ALA A 211 3.47 20.54 2.95
CA ALA A 211 3.88 20.75 1.57
C ALA A 211 4.37 19.46 0.91
N ALA A 212 5.12 18.63 1.64
CA ALA A 212 5.52 17.30 1.16
C ALA A 212 4.32 16.35 1.04
N ALA A 213 3.37 16.38 2.00
CA ALA A 213 2.18 15.55 1.98
C ALA A 213 1.27 15.87 0.78
N GLY A 214 1.06 17.14 0.46
CA GLY A 214 0.28 17.55 -0.71
C GLY A 214 0.89 17.04 -2.02
N ARG A 215 2.22 17.09 -2.17
CA ARG A 215 2.89 16.54 -3.35
C ARG A 215 2.87 15.02 -3.41
N ALA A 216 3.03 14.35 -2.27
CA ALA A 216 2.89 12.91 -2.16
C ALA A 216 1.48 12.45 -2.51
N LEU A 217 0.44 13.16 -2.06
CA LEU A 217 -0.94 12.91 -2.43
C LEU A 217 -1.14 13.01 -3.96
N LYS A 218 -0.67 14.07 -4.61
CA LYS A 218 -0.74 14.22 -6.07
C LYS A 218 -0.05 13.06 -6.80
N LYS A 219 1.06 12.57 -6.24
CA LYS A 219 1.75 11.41 -6.78
C LYS A 219 0.90 10.15 -6.60
N LEU A 220 0.36 9.91 -5.40
CA LEU A 220 -0.52 8.78 -5.11
C LEU A 220 -1.75 8.77 -6.03
N GLU A 221 -2.37 9.93 -6.27
CA GLU A 221 -3.50 10.09 -7.17
C GLU A 221 -3.23 9.68 -8.63
N SER A 222 -1.98 9.60 -9.03
CA SER A 222 -1.61 9.08 -10.36
C SER A 222 -1.60 7.54 -10.43
N TYR A 223 -1.64 6.85 -9.29
CA TYR A 223 -1.67 5.39 -9.20
C TYR A 223 -3.06 4.83 -8.89
N THR A 224 -3.97 5.66 -8.39
CA THR A 224 -5.33 5.23 -8.07
C THR A 224 -6.37 6.24 -8.55
N PRO A 225 -7.50 5.79 -9.13
CA PRO A 225 -8.63 6.66 -9.46
C PRO A 225 -9.48 7.04 -8.24
N ALA A 226 -9.25 6.42 -7.07
CA ALA A 226 -10.05 6.67 -5.87
C ALA A 226 -9.93 8.12 -5.39
N ARG A 227 -11.07 8.72 -5.07
CA ARG A 227 -11.20 10.10 -4.57
C ARG A 227 -12.19 10.11 -3.40
N VAL A 228 -12.32 11.26 -2.76
CA VAL A 228 -13.35 11.47 -1.73
C VAL A 228 -14.72 11.07 -2.27
N GLY A 229 -15.47 10.32 -1.50
CA GLY A 229 -16.76 9.74 -1.90
C GLY A 229 -16.64 8.34 -2.50
N GLY A 230 -15.43 7.78 -2.60
CA GLY A 230 -15.20 6.43 -3.12
C GLY A 230 -15.36 5.31 -2.09
N ARG A 231 -15.50 5.66 -0.82
CA ARG A 231 -15.49 4.74 0.32
C ARG A 231 -14.21 3.93 0.38
N THR A 232 -13.10 4.62 0.59
CA THR A 232 -11.76 4.07 0.66
C THR A 232 -10.91 4.88 1.64
N VAL A 233 -9.69 4.42 1.93
CA VAL A 233 -8.70 5.19 2.71
C VAL A 233 -8.45 6.61 2.16
N MET A 234 -8.74 6.84 0.87
CA MET A 234 -8.59 8.17 0.25
C MET A 234 -9.57 9.19 0.82
N ASP A 235 -10.71 8.76 1.36
CA ASP A 235 -11.66 9.63 2.06
C ASP A 235 -11.07 10.24 3.35
N THR A 236 -10.02 9.63 3.89
CA THR A 236 -9.24 10.12 5.02
C THR A 236 -7.99 10.87 4.57
N LEU A 237 -7.21 10.29 3.64
CA LEU A 237 -5.91 10.84 3.25
C LEU A 237 -6.01 12.15 2.48
N ILE A 238 -7.00 12.30 1.59
CA ILE A 238 -7.17 13.53 0.80
C ILE A 238 -7.44 14.73 1.71
N PRO A 239 -8.51 14.74 2.55
CA PRO A 239 -8.78 15.89 3.40
C PRO A 239 -7.67 16.17 4.42
N PHE A 240 -6.98 15.13 4.92
CA PHE A 240 -5.82 15.30 5.77
C PHE A 240 -4.70 16.08 5.06
N CYS A 241 -4.26 15.60 3.91
CA CYS A 241 -3.12 16.17 3.20
C CYS A 241 -3.42 17.59 2.69
N GLU A 242 -4.60 17.82 2.13
CA GLU A 242 -5.01 19.13 1.63
C GLU A 242 -5.12 20.17 2.77
N THR A 243 -5.66 19.75 3.92
CA THR A 243 -5.76 20.64 5.07
C THR A 243 -4.39 20.93 5.66
N LEU A 244 -3.52 19.93 5.82
CA LEU A 244 -2.17 20.14 6.34
C LEU A 244 -1.32 21.02 5.41
N GLU A 245 -1.42 20.82 4.08
CA GLU A 245 -0.74 21.67 3.09
C GLU A 245 -1.22 23.13 3.17
N ARG A 246 -2.52 23.35 3.37
CA ARG A 246 -3.13 24.68 3.39
C ARG A 246 -2.90 25.43 4.70
N THR A 247 -2.98 24.76 5.83
CA THR A 247 -3.04 25.42 7.16
C THR A 247 -1.78 25.25 7.98
N ALA A 248 -0.97 24.23 7.69
CA ALA A 248 0.13 23.77 8.53
C ALA A 248 -0.32 23.44 9.99
N ASP A 249 -1.62 23.20 10.20
CA ASP A 249 -2.21 22.81 11.48
C ASP A 249 -2.53 21.33 11.48
N LEU A 250 -1.74 20.55 12.22
CA LEU A 250 -1.90 19.10 12.31
C LEU A 250 -3.24 18.72 12.97
N GLY A 251 -3.67 19.46 13.98
CA GLY A 251 -4.94 19.20 14.68
C GLY A 251 -6.14 19.41 13.76
N GLU A 252 -6.15 20.51 12.97
CA GLU A 252 -7.19 20.76 11.96
C GLU A 252 -7.18 19.66 10.90
N ALA A 253 -6.01 19.28 10.39
CA ALA A 253 -5.87 18.24 9.38
C ALA A 253 -6.37 16.86 9.88
N VAL A 254 -6.05 16.49 11.10
CA VAL A 254 -6.56 15.26 11.73
C VAL A 254 -8.07 15.33 11.92
N GLY A 255 -8.61 16.49 12.31
CA GLY A 255 -10.05 16.67 12.40
C GLY A 255 -10.78 16.42 11.06
N GLU A 256 -10.24 16.90 9.95
CA GLU A 256 -10.79 16.65 8.61
C GLU A 256 -10.62 15.17 8.18
N ALA A 257 -9.51 14.54 8.53
CA ALA A 257 -9.30 13.10 8.31
C ALA A 257 -10.36 12.24 9.01
N VAL A 258 -10.66 12.56 10.28
CA VAL A 258 -11.70 11.85 11.06
C VAL A 258 -13.08 12.04 10.44
N LYS A 259 -13.44 13.27 10.05
CA LYS A 259 -14.71 13.53 9.35
C LYS A 259 -14.82 12.73 8.05
N GLY A 260 -13.73 12.67 7.28
CA GLY A 260 -13.68 11.89 6.05
C GLY A 260 -13.91 10.40 6.30
N ALA A 261 -13.27 9.82 7.32
CA ALA A 261 -13.48 8.45 7.72
C ALA A 261 -14.93 8.19 8.18
N ASP A 262 -15.47 9.07 9.01
CA ASP A 262 -16.85 8.96 9.52
C ASP A 262 -17.88 9.03 8.40
N MET A 263 -17.66 9.87 7.40
CA MET A 263 -18.57 10.01 6.25
C MET A 263 -18.67 8.74 5.40
N THR A 264 -17.74 7.79 5.51
CA THR A 264 -17.81 6.51 4.77
C THR A 264 -18.88 5.56 5.30
N GLU A 265 -19.43 5.82 6.50
CA GLU A 265 -20.56 5.06 7.06
C GLU A 265 -21.81 5.28 6.22
N GLY A 266 -22.49 4.21 5.85
CA GLY A 266 -23.66 4.27 4.97
C GLY A 266 -23.36 4.57 3.51
N MET A 267 -22.11 4.81 3.13
CA MET A 267 -21.71 5.16 1.77
C MET A 267 -21.57 3.91 0.89
N ALA A 268 -22.10 3.97 -0.33
CA ALA A 268 -21.88 2.92 -1.32
C ALA A 268 -20.41 2.86 -1.76
N ALA A 269 -19.83 1.65 -1.82
CA ALA A 269 -18.48 1.48 -2.29
C ALA A 269 -18.38 1.64 -3.82
N VAL A 270 -17.40 2.39 -4.28
CA VAL A 270 -17.11 2.59 -5.71
C VAL A 270 -15.93 1.71 -6.16
N TYR A 271 -15.05 1.35 -5.23
CA TYR A 271 -13.83 0.61 -5.49
C TYR A 271 -13.66 -0.58 -4.53
N GLY A 272 -12.81 -1.52 -4.94
CA GLY A 272 -12.40 -2.64 -4.12
C GLY A 272 -13.48 -3.71 -3.92
N ARG A 273 -13.19 -4.64 -3.00
CA ARG A 273 -14.06 -5.81 -2.75
C ARG A 273 -15.42 -5.44 -2.18
N ALA A 274 -15.52 -4.34 -1.48
CA ALA A 274 -16.77 -3.83 -0.93
C ALA A 274 -17.85 -3.59 -2.00
N THR A 275 -17.48 -3.41 -3.28
CA THR A 275 -18.44 -3.29 -4.39
C THR A 275 -19.23 -4.57 -4.64
N TYR A 276 -18.73 -5.74 -4.25
CA TYR A 276 -19.42 -7.02 -4.43
C TYR A 276 -20.53 -7.26 -3.40
N VAL A 277 -20.54 -6.51 -2.32
CA VAL A 277 -21.45 -6.69 -1.19
C VAL A 277 -22.45 -5.53 -1.08
N GLY A 278 -22.07 -4.34 -1.53
CA GLY A 278 -22.80 -3.09 -1.29
C GLY A 278 -24.27 -3.09 -1.68
N ASP A 279 -24.64 -3.78 -2.77
CA ASP A 279 -26.03 -3.87 -3.25
C ASP A 279 -26.94 -4.77 -2.36
N LYS A 280 -26.35 -5.47 -1.38
CA LYS A 280 -27.07 -6.43 -0.53
C LYS A 280 -27.39 -5.88 0.86
N LEU A 281 -26.82 -4.74 1.23
CA LEU A 281 -26.99 -4.12 2.54
C LEU A 281 -27.83 -2.85 2.42
N SER A 282 -28.64 -2.54 3.45
CA SER A 282 -29.23 -1.22 3.57
C SER A 282 -28.15 -0.20 3.97
N ALA A 283 -28.33 1.07 3.62
CA ALA A 283 -27.36 2.12 3.98
C ALA A 283 -27.09 2.19 5.49
N ASN A 284 -28.08 1.83 6.32
CA ASN A 284 -27.93 1.82 7.78
C ASN A 284 -27.07 0.65 8.30
N ASP A 285 -26.85 -0.38 7.48
CA ASP A 285 -26.08 -1.57 7.84
C ASP A 285 -24.64 -1.52 7.26
N VAL A 286 -24.33 -0.50 6.46
CA VAL A 286 -22.99 -0.31 5.88
C VAL A 286 -22.10 0.36 6.92
N PRO A 287 -21.08 -0.34 7.46
CA PRO A 287 -20.14 0.25 8.41
C PRO A 287 -19.22 1.26 7.75
N ARG A 288 -18.43 1.95 8.56
CA ARG A 288 -17.31 2.78 8.06
C ARG A 288 -16.37 1.95 7.20
N ASP A 289 -15.69 2.62 6.27
CA ASP A 289 -14.59 1.97 5.52
C ASP A 289 -13.46 1.59 6.48
N PRO A 290 -13.04 0.30 6.52
CA PRO A 290 -12.02 -0.16 7.44
C PRO A 290 -10.68 0.56 7.28
N GLY A 291 -10.25 0.77 6.02
CA GLY A 291 -8.99 1.46 5.69
C GLY A 291 -9.03 2.96 6.04
N ALA A 292 -10.14 3.64 5.76
CA ALA A 292 -10.33 5.03 6.13
C ALA A 292 -10.28 5.23 7.64
N TYR A 293 -10.96 4.36 8.38
CA TYR A 293 -10.97 4.41 9.83
C TYR A 293 -9.58 4.11 10.42
N ALA A 294 -8.90 3.07 9.94
CA ALA A 294 -7.54 2.74 10.37
C ALA A 294 -6.57 3.92 10.21
N ALA A 295 -6.60 4.58 9.04
CA ALA A 295 -5.78 5.76 8.79
C ALA A 295 -6.14 6.92 9.74
N SER A 296 -7.44 7.17 9.99
CA SER A 296 -7.88 8.24 10.87
C SER A 296 -7.42 8.02 12.32
N VAL A 297 -7.52 6.79 12.83
CA VAL A 297 -7.08 6.43 14.19
C VAL A 297 -5.56 6.54 14.33
N PHE A 298 -4.81 6.10 13.32
CA PHE A 298 -3.36 6.27 13.28
C PHE A 298 -2.96 7.75 13.37
N LEU A 299 -3.59 8.61 12.57
CA LEU A 299 -3.32 10.05 12.55
C LEU A 299 -3.70 10.73 13.87
N GLN A 300 -4.81 10.32 14.51
CA GLN A 300 -5.18 10.78 15.83
C GLN A 300 -4.13 10.41 16.88
N GLY A 301 -3.67 9.15 16.86
CA GLY A 301 -2.60 8.67 17.73
C GLY A 301 -1.30 9.44 17.53
N LEU A 302 -0.93 9.73 16.26
CA LEU A 302 0.24 10.53 15.92
C LEU A 302 0.15 11.94 16.52
N CYS A 303 -0.97 12.62 16.31
CA CYS A 303 -1.22 13.96 16.85
C CYS A 303 -1.13 13.97 18.38
N LYS A 304 -1.79 13.01 19.03
CA LYS A 304 -1.74 12.86 20.50
C LYS A 304 -0.31 12.64 21.01
N GLY A 305 0.50 11.83 20.33
CA GLY A 305 1.90 11.59 20.71
C GLY A 305 2.80 12.82 20.57
N LEU A 306 2.38 13.79 19.72
CA LEU A 306 3.07 15.08 19.52
C LEU A 306 2.58 16.17 20.46
N GLU A 307 1.40 16.05 21.10
CA GLU A 307 0.83 17.07 21.98
C GLU A 307 1.76 17.49 23.11
N GLY A 308 1.93 18.80 23.27
CA GLY A 308 2.78 19.41 24.30
C GLY A 308 4.28 19.26 24.08
N LYS A 309 4.72 18.81 22.89
CA LYS A 309 6.12 18.53 22.57
C LYS A 309 6.64 19.25 21.31
N LEU A 310 5.76 19.97 20.61
CA LEU A 310 6.08 20.86 19.48
C LEU A 310 5.95 22.31 19.89
#